data_2c8fbb177b10293fb9f71a72497eeb93
#
_entry.id   2c8fbb177b10293fb9f71a72497eeb93
#
_cell.length_a   1.000
_cell.length_b   1.000
_cell.length_c   1.000
_cell.angle_alpha   90.00
_cell.angle_beta   90.00
_cell.angle_gamma   90.00
#
_symmetry.space_group_name_H-M   'P 1'
#
loop_
_entity.id
_entity.type
_entity.pdbx_description
1 polymer ?
#
loop_
_entity_poly.entity_id
_entity_poly.type
_entity_poly.pdbx_seq_one_letter_code
_entity_poly.pdbx_strand_id
1 'polypeptide(L)'
;LKERYGPGEIIVPPLTWVSDIAAVIHCGFQPVFVDINPRTLGMDHSQVIENITQRTRAVFLSHILGYNALTDTLLNELADRGIPLIEDACESHGATFQERKVGTFGLASNFSFYYAHHLSTIEGGMISTNDSDFYEYARMFRSHGMVRESTSEDIRKSFETKHADLAPEFIFAFPAYNMRNTEINAVIGRSQLRRLNENNKVRSENLRLFLDNLDPQRYQTDFNLEGSCNSAFTLVLRRPDSQLRDNVINTLRRHGVEFRRGTSGGGNQLRQPYLKKIVGESAAARYPNVDHVHFFGFYIGNY
;
A
#
# COMPACT_ATOMS: atom_id res chain seq x y z
N LEU A 1 -0.36 -7.35 14.97
CA LEU A 1 -1.09 -6.20 15.54
C LEU A 1 -2.13 -6.65 16.57
N LYS A 2 -3.03 -7.58 16.22
CA LYS A 2 -4.13 -8.00 17.10
C LYS A 2 -3.65 -8.59 18.43
N GLU A 3 -2.59 -9.38 18.41
CA GLU A 3 -1.99 -9.94 19.63
C GLU A 3 -1.38 -8.86 20.54
N ARG A 4 -0.80 -7.81 19.96
CA ARG A 4 -0.14 -6.72 20.70
C ARG A 4 -1.11 -5.64 21.17
N TYR A 5 -2.08 -5.25 20.32
CA TYR A 5 -2.93 -4.08 20.55
C TYR A 5 -4.39 -4.41 20.79
N GLY A 6 -4.78 -5.69 20.68
CA GLY A 6 -6.15 -6.13 20.81
C GLY A 6 -7.04 -5.78 19.60
N PRO A 7 -8.35 -6.10 19.70
CA PRO A 7 -9.30 -5.75 18.66
C PRO A 7 -9.53 -4.24 18.58
N GLY A 8 -9.92 -3.73 17.42
CA GLY A 8 -10.17 -2.31 17.24
C GLY A 8 -10.33 -1.91 15.79
N GLU A 9 -9.90 -0.69 15.50
CA GLU A 9 -10.06 -0.02 14.22
C GLU A 9 -8.69 0.18 13.55
N ILE A 10 -8.66 0.08 12.23
CA ILE A 10 -7.52 0.49 11.41
C ILE A 10 -8.00 1.52 10.41
N ILE A 11 -7.36 2.70 10.41
CA ILE A 11 -7.62 3.73 9.40
C ILE A 11 -6.91 3.31 8.13
N VAL A 12 -7.65 3.24 7.01
CA VAL A 12 -7.17 2.75 5.72
C VAL A 12 -7.80 3.56 4.58
N PRO A 13 -7.08 3.84 3.48
CA PRO A 13 -7.65 4.60 2.37
C PRO A 13 -8.66 3.78 1.57
N PRO A 14 -9.70 4.40 1.03
CA PRO A 14 -10.60 3.76 0.07
C PRO A 14 -9.99 3.67 -1.35
N LEU A 15 -8.90 4.40 -1.62
CA LEU A 15 -8.07 4.29 -2.82
C LEU A 15 -6.82 3.48 -2.46
N THR A 16 -6.88 2.18 -2.71
CA THR A 16 -5.77 1.26 -2.49
C THR A 16 -6.00 -0.05 -3.23
N TRP A 17 -5.03 -0.93 -3.22
CA TRP A 17 -5.26 -2.30 -3.67
C TRP A 17 -6.15 -3.05 -2.68
N VAL A 18 -6.98 -3.96 -3.20
CA VAL A 18 -7.98 -4.72 -2.40
C VAL A 18 -7.38 -5.43 -1.19
N SER A 19 -6.13 -5.89 -1.29
CA SER A 19 -5.46 -6.66 -0.22
C SER A 19 -5.32 -5.89 1.09
N ASP A 20 -5.12 -4.57 1.05
CA ASP A 20 -4.93 -3.76 2.26
C ASP A 20 -6.19 -3.78 3.12
N ILE A 21 -7.34 -3.51 2.51
CA ILE A 21 -8.62 -3.52 3.20
C ILE A 21 -9.03 -4.95 3.57
N ALA A 22 -8.81 -5.91 2.67
CA ALA A 22 -9.11 -7.31 2.93
C ALA A 22 -8.30 -7.85 4.11
N ALA A 23 -7.01 -7.50 4.23
CA ALA A 23 -6.17 -7.90 5.36
C ALA A 23 -6.69 -7.33 6.69
N VAL A 24 -7.13 -6.06 6.71
CA VAL A 24 -7.75 -5.43 7.89
C VAL A 24 -8.97 -6.24 8.34
N ILE A 25 -9.85 -6.58 7.39
CA ILE A 25 -11.09 -7.34 7.66
C ILE A 25 -10.79 -8.78 8.09
N HIS A 26 -9.90 -9.48 7.38
CA HIS A 26 -9.54 -10.87 7.68
C HIS A 26 -8.87 -11.02 9.06
N CYS A 27 -8.12 -10.00 9.50
CA CYS A 27 -7.56 -9.97 10.84
C CYS A 27 -8.58 -9.60 11.92
N GLY A 28 -9.84 -9.33 11.55
CA GLY A 28 -10.92 -9.01 12.49
C GLY A 28 -10.85 -7.58 13.04
N PHE A 29 -10.20 -6.67 12.33
CA PHE A 29 -10.26 -5.24 12.60
C PHE A 29 -11.42 -4.60 11.83
N GLN A 30 -11.90 -3.47 12.33
CA GLN A 30 -12.87 -2.64 11.64
C GLN A 30 -12.12 -1.60 10.78
N PRO A 31 -12.31 -1.56 9.45
CA PRO A 31 -11.73 -0.51 8.64
C PRO A 31 -12.46 0.82 8.89
N VAL A 32 -11.69 1.90 9.09
CA VAL A 32 -12.16 3.28 9.14
C VAL A 32 -11.60 3.98 7.92
N PHE A 33 -12.47 4.56 7.09
CA PHE A 33 -12.07 5.18 5.83
C PHE A 33 -11.98 6.69 5.97
N VAL A 34 -11.03 7.28 5.26
CA VAL A 34 -10.85 8.72 5.08
C VAL A 34 -10.65 9.02 3.60
N ASP A 35 -11.04 10.23 3.17
CA ASP A 35 -10.86 10.61 1.77
C ASP A 35 -9.37 10.80 1.43
N ILE A 36 -9.08 10.97 0.18
CA ILE A 36 -7.72 11.17 -0.32
C ILE A 36 -7.40 12.67 -0.50
N ASN A 37 -6.11 12.98 -0.41
CA ASN A 37 -5.57 14.24 -0.90
C ASN A 37 -5.35 14.11 -2.43
N PRO A 38 -6.01 14.93 -3.27
CA PRO A 38 -5.91 14.79 -4.71
C PRO A 38 -4.50 14.95 -5.26
N ARG A 39 -3.62 15.68 -4.55
CA ARG A 39 -2.25 15.96 -5.04
C ARG A 39 -1.27 14.83 -4.78
N THR A 40 -1.55 13.96 -3.81
CA THR A 40 -0.70 12.81 -3.46
C THR A 40 -1.36 11.48 -3.71
N LEU A 41 -2.68 11.46 -3.95
CA LEU A 41 -3.54 10.28 -3.98
C LEU A 41 -3.53 9.45 -2.68
N GLY A 42 -2.74 9.83 -1.70
CA GLY A 42 -2.73 9.26 -0.36
C GLY A 42 -3.87 9.79 0.50
N MET A 43 -4.04 9.25 1.70
CA MET A 43 -5.07 9.70 2.65
C MET A 43 -4.94 11.18 2.99
N ASP A 44 -6.06 11.87 3.15
CA ASP A 44 -6.11 13.20 3.74
C ASP A 44 -5.73 13.13 5.22
N HIS A 45 -4.63 13.76 5.58
CA HIS A 45 -4.06 13.67 6.93
C HIS A 45 -4.94 14.32 8.00
N SER A 46 -5.64 15.40 7.65
CA SER A 46 -6.57 16.04 8.57
C SER A 46 -7.69 15.06 8.95
N GLN A 47 -8.26 14.39 7.94
CA GLN A 47 -9.28 13.38 8.18
C GLN A 47 -8.72 12.15 8.92
N VAL A 48 -7.46 11.74 8.67
CA VAL A 48 -6.84 10.68 9.48
C VAL A 48 -6.84 11.08 10.96
N ILE A 49 -6.34 12.28 11.28
CA ILE A 49 -6.21 12.78 12.65
C ILE A 49 -7.57 12.91 13.33
N GLU A 50 -8.58 13.43 12.62
CA GLU A 50 -9.95 13.58 13.10
C GLU A 50 -10.66 12.26 13.39
N ASN A 51 -10.31 11.19 12.66
CA ASN A 51 -10.91 9.87 12.82
C ASN A 51 -10.15 8.96 13.80
N ILE A 52 -9.08 9.44 14.43
CA ILE A 52 -8.39 8.70 15.50
C ILE A 52 -9.29 8.64 16.74
N THR A 53 -9.53 7.44 17.22
CA THR A 53 -10.30 7.16 18.45
C THR A 53 -9.47 6.32 19.43
N GLN A 54 -9.98 6.09 20.63
CA GLN A 54 -9.39 5.14 21.58
C GLN A 54 -9.37 3.69 21.06
N ARG A 55 -10.17 3.39 20.03
CA ARG A 55 -10.22 2.08 19.39
C ARG A 55 -9.23 1.94 18.23
N THR A 56 -8.60 3.03 17.76
CA THR A 56 -7.63 2.99 16.68
C THR A 56 -6.39 2.20 17.10
N ARG A 57 -6.03 1.20 16.30
CA ARG A 57 -4.89 0.30 16.56
C ARG A 57 -3.74 0.51 15.60
N ALA A 58 -4.00 1.07 14.43
CA ALA A 58 -2.99 1.45 13.45
C ALA A 58 -3.58 2.37 12.40
N VAL A 59 -2.69 3.05 11.68
CA VAL A 59 -2.96 3.66 10.39
C VAL A 59 -2.25 2.82 9.33
N PHE A 60 -2.96 2.40 8.28
CA PHE A 60 -2.40 1.67 7.16
C PHE A 60 -2.41 2.60 5.94
N LEU A 61 -1.25 3.15 5.62
CA LEU A 61 -1.05 4.17 4.60
C LEU A 61 -0.51 3.52 3.33
N SER A 62 -1.15 3.81 2.19
CA SER A 62 -0.69 3.33 0.87
C SER A 62 -0.05 4.47 0.08
N HIS A 63 1.12 4.21 -0.48
CA HIS A 63 1.84 5.11 -1.38
C HIS A 63 1.43 4.81 -2.84
N ILE A 64 0.28 5.35 -3.23
CA ILE A 64 -0.37 5.03 -4.51
C ILE A 64 0.45 5.48 -5.71
N LEU A 65 0.64 4.59 -6.69
CA LEU A 65 1.34 4.82 -7.96
C LEU A 65 2.74 5.45 -7.80
N GLY A 66 3.36 5.30 -6.63
CA GLY A 66 4.68 5.86 -6.35
C GLY A 66 4.69 7.27 -5.77
N TYR A 67 3.53 7.87 -5.49
CA TYR A 67 3.49 9.15 -4.78
C TYR A 67 3.84 8.95 -3.30
N ASN A 68 4.61 9.89 -2.75
CA ASN A 68 4.82 9.94 -1.31
C ASN A 68 3.55 10.45 -0.61
N ALA A 69 3.03 9.64 0.31
CA ALA A 69 1.82 9.94 1.07
C ALA A 69 2.11 10.39 2.53
N LEU A 70 3.38 10.54 2.93
CA LEU A 70 3.77 10.97 4.27
C LEU A 70 3.79 12.49 4.40
N THR A 71 3.54 12.97 5.62
CA THR A 71 3.84 14.34 6.06
C THR A 71 4.34 14.33 7.50
N ASP A 72 5.08 15.38 7.89
CA ASP A 72 5.52 15.56 9.27
C ASP A 72 4.34 15.61 10.24
N THR A 73 3.27 16.31 9.85
CA THR A 73 2.06 16.41 10.68
C THR A 73 1.49 15.03 11.02
N LEU A 74 1.35 14.16 10.02
CA LEU A 74 0.85 12.80 10.26
C LEU A 74 1.80 12.00 11.16
N LEU A 75 3.09 11.99 10.85
CA LEU A 75 4.08 11.22 11.61
C LEU A 75 4.15 11.66 13.07
N ASN A 76 4.16 12.98 13.33
CA ASN A 76 4.20 13.52 14.68
C ASN A 76 2.94 13.17 15.47
N GLU A 77 1.75 13.36 14.88
CA GLU A 77 0.48 13.03 15.54
C GLU A 77 0.37 11.55 15.89
N LEU A 78 0.82 10.66 15.00
CA LEU A 78 0.80 9.22 15.27
C LEU A 78 1.81 8.86 16.38
N ALA A 79 2.99 9.47 16.38
CA ALA A 79 4.01 9.26 17.41
C ALA A 79 3.51 9.75 18.78
N ASP A 80 2.95 10.95 18.85
CA ASP A 80 2.45 11.56 20.11
C ASP A 80 1.31 10.73 20.72
N ARG A 81 0.51 10.09 19.88
CA ARG A 81 -0.61 9.22 20.32
C ARG A 81 -0.22 7.74 20.47
N GLY A 82 1.03 7.38 20.16
CA GLY A 82 1.49 5.99 20.20
C GLY A 82 0.77 5.04 19.22
N ILE A 83 0.29 5.57 18.10
CA ILE A 83 -0.44 4.80 17.09
C ILE A 83 0.55 4.31 16.03
N PRO A 84 0.70 2.99 15.82
CA PRO A 84 1.60 2.47 14.81
C PRO A 84 1.14 2.79 13.39
N LEU A 85 2.10 3.19 12.56
CA LEU A 85 1.95 3.32 11.11
C LEU A 85 2.37 2.01 10.44
N ILE A 86 1.59 1.56 9.46
CA ILE A 86 1.97 0.52 8.50
C ILE A 86 2.00 1.19 7.13
N GLU A 87 3.07 0.97 6.36
CA GLU A 87 3.24 1.56 5.04
C GLU A 87 3.06 0.49 3.96
N ASP A 88 2.12 0.66 3.05
CA ASP A 88 2.12 -0.07 1.79
C ASP A 88 2.97 0.67 0.76
N ALA A 89 4.15 0.13 0.49
CA ALA A 89 5.11 0.64 -0.48
C ALA A 89 5.19 -0.22 -1.75
N CYS A 90 4.18 -1.05 -2.02
CA CYS A 90 4.16 -1.97 -3.17
C CYS A 90 4.29 -1.26 -4.52
N GLU A 91 3.74 -0.06 -4.64
CA GLU A 91 3.81 0.76 -5.86
C GLU A 91 4.91 1.85 -5.79
N SER A 92 5.82 1.81 -4.78
CA SER A 92 6.67 2.96 -4.44
C SER A 92 8.13 2.61 -4.13
N HIS A 93 8.66 1.57 -4.80
CA HIS A 93 10.05 1.17 -4.61
C HIS A 93 11.03 2.29 -4.97
N GLY A 94 11.63 2.88 -3.95
CA GLY A 94 12.61 3.94 -4.10
C GLY A 94 12.08 5.34 -3.85
N ALA A 95 10.77 5.51 -3.65
CA ALA A 95 10.21 6.78 -3.19
C ALA A 95 10.82 7.19 -1.83
N THR A 96 10.82 8.49 -1.55
CA THR A 96 11.45 9.06 -0.37
C THR A 96 10.55 10.08 0.31
N PHE A 97 10.74 10.25 1.60
CA PHE A 97 10.27 11.38 2.38
C PHE A 97 11.45 11.89 3.20
N GLN A 98 11.78 13.18 3.11
CA GLN A 98 12.95 13.78 3.77
C GLN A 98 14.24 12.95 3.53
N GLU A 99 14.51 12.63 2.28
CA GLU A 99 15.67 11.83 1.83
C GLU A 99 15.73 10.37 2.34
N ARG A 100 14.83 9.97 3.25
CA ARG A 100 14.70 8.59 3.70
C ARG A 100 13.71 7.83 2.83
N LYS A 101 13.95 6.55 2.62
CA LYS A 101 13.05 5.69 1.83
C LYS A 101 11.70 5.51 2.51
N VAL A 102 10.59 5.64 1.75
CA VAL A 102 9.28 5.19 2.22
C VAL A 102 9.33 3.71 2.57
N GLY A 103 8.51 3.28 3.50
CA GLY A 103 8.58 1.95 4.09
C GLY A 103 9.57 1.83 5.25
N THR A 104 10.18 2.96 5.72
CA THR A 104 11.09 2.99 6.87
C THR A 104 10.60 3.88 8.02
N PHE A 105 9.39 4.41 7.91
CA PHE A 105 8.83 5.36 8.88
C PHE A 105 7.89 4.69 9.89
N GLY A 106 7.22 3.62 9.47
CA GLY A 106 6.24 2.91 10.29
C GLY A 106 6.80 1.74 11.11
N LEU A 107 5.91 1.10 11.85
CA LEU A 107 6.18 -0.16 12.57
C LEU A 107 6.62 -1.25 11.58
N ALA A 108 5.95 -1.31 10.43
CA ALA A 108 6.26 -2.25 9.37
C ALA A 108 5.83 -1.67 8.01
N SER A 109 6.41 -2.21 6.97
CA SER A 109 6.01 -1.92 5.60
C SER A 109 5.95 -3.20 4.77
N ASN A 110 5.10 -3.18 3.74
CA ASN A 110 5.04 -4.24 2.75
C ASN A 110 5.47 -3.73 1.36
N PHE A 111 6.13 -4.62 0.64
CA PHE A 111 6.59 -4.43 -0.74
C PHE A 111 6.11 -5.59 -1.59
N SER A 112 5.67 -5.30 -2.81
CA SER A 112 5.31 -6.32 -3.79
C SER A 112 6.38 -6.41 -4.87
N PHE A 113 6.69 -7.63 -5.26
CA PHE A 113 7.59 -7.92 -6.38
C PHE A 113 6.83 -8.55 -7.55
N TYR A 114 5.53 -8.25 -7.65
CA TYR A 114 4.70 -8.61 -8.78
C TYR A 114 5.27 -8.02 -10.09
N TYR A 115 5.01 -8.66 -11.21
CA TYR A 115 5.66 -8.33 -12.48
C TYR A 115 5.44 -6.88 -12.96
N ALA A 116 4.36 -6.23 -12.55
CA ALA A 116 4.01 -4.87 -12.98
C ALA A 116 4.59 -3.76 -12.09
N HIS A 117 5.36 -4.11 -11.04
CA HIS A 117 5.97 -3.12 -10.15
C HIS A 117 7.37 -2.69 -10.61
N HIS A 118 7.96 -1.73 -9.92
CA HIS A 118 9.30 -1.17 -10.23
C HIS A 118 10.41 -2.22 -10.26
N LEU A 119 10.29 -3.20 -9.36
CA LEU A 119 11.16 -4.36 -9.23
C LEU A 119 10.30 -5.60 -9.21
N SER A 120 10.59 -6.54 -10.10
CA SER A 120 9.80 -7.76 -10.21
C SER A 120 10.65 -9.00 -9.94
N THR A 121 10.04 -9.95 -9.23
CA THR A 121 10.53 -11.32 -9.12
C THR A 121 9.54 -12.32 -9.75
N ILE A 122 8.73 -11.85 -10.71
CA ILE A 122 7.56 -12.50 -11.29
C ILE A 122 6.41 -12.44 -10.28
N GLU A 123 6.51 -13.16 -9.20
CA GLU A 123 5.70 -13.09 -7.99
C GLU A 123 6.62 -12.97 -6.78
N GLY A 124 6.16 -12.31 -5.74
CA GLY A 124 6.89 -12.17 -4.49
C GLY A 124 6.45 -10.97 -3.68
N GLY A 125 6.91 -10.93 -2.44
CA GLY A 125 6.68 -9.82 -1.52
C GLY A 125 7.68 -9.83 -0.39
N MET A 126 7.76 -8.71 0.32
CA MET A 126 8.63 -8.53 1.47
C MET A 126 7.92 -7.70 2.53
N ILE A 127 8.15 -8.04 3.78
CA ILE A 127 7.83 -7.19 4.92
C ILE A 127 9.14 -6.67 5.50
N SER A 128 9.22 -5.37 5.76
CA SER A 128 10.32 -4.73 6.45
C SER A 128 9.86 -4.17 7.78
N THR A 129 10.67 -4.35 8.82
CA THR A 129 10.41 -3.83 10.16
C THR A 129 11.72 -3.70 10.94
N ASN A 130 11.77 -2.74 11.87
CA ASN A 130 12.83 -2.62 12.89
C ASN A 130 12.37 -3.17 14.25
N ASP A 131 11.13 -3.65 14.37
CA ASP A 131 10.59 -4.25 15.58
C ASP A 131 10.89 -5.75 15.59
N SER A 132 11.71 -6.19 16.54
CA SER A 132 12.18 -7.59 16.62
C SER A 132 11.04 -8.57 16.87
N ASP A 133 10.07 -8.23 17.72
CA ASP A 133 8.94 -9.12 17.99
C ASP A 133 8.06 -9.25 16.75
N PHE A 134 7.78 -8.15 16.07
CA PHE A 134 7.02 -8.18 14.80
C PHE A 134 7.74 -9.03 13.76
N TYR A 135 9.06 -8.91 13.66
CA TYR A 135 9.88 -9.71 12.76
C TYR A 135 9.76 -11.21 13.05
N GLU A 136 9.87 -11.63 14.31
CA GLU A 136 9.76 -13.03 14.70
C GLU A 136 8.37 -13.60 14.40
N TYR A 137 7.31 -12.86 14.71
CA TYR A 137 5.94 -13.26 14.34
C TYR A 137 5.77 -13.36 12.82
N ALA A 138 6.26 -12.39 12.05
CA ALA A 138 6.16 -12.41 10.59
C ALA A 138 6.84 -13.63 9.97
N ARG A 139 8.01 -14.04 10.50
CA ARG A 139 8.72 -15.26 10.09
C ARG A 139 7.89 -16.52 10.33
N MET A 140 7.32 -16.64 11.53
CA MET A 140 6.47 -17.77 11.87
C MET A 140 5.18 -17.78 11.04
N PHE A 141 4.51 -16.62 10.88
CA PHE A 141 3.30 -16.49 10.05
C PHE A 141 3.54 -16.88 8.58
N ARG A 142 4.70 -16.57 8.04
CA ARG A 142 5.09 -16.94 6.67
C ARG A 142 5.18 -18.46 6.47
N SER A 143 5.43 -19.23 7.54
CA SER A 143 5.78 -20.66 7.52
C SER A 143 4.94 -21.45 8.51
N HIS A 144 3.63 -21.54 8.31
CA HIS A 144 2.69 -22.39 9.07
C HIS A 144 2.60 -22.10 10.57
N GLY A 145 3.14 -21.01 11.09
CA GLY A 145 3.25 -20.75 12.53
C GLY A 145 4.33 -21.58 13.24
N MET A 146 5.29 -22.14 12.50
CA MET A 146 6.37 -22.97 13.06
C MET A 146 7.30 -22.16 13.96
N VAL A 147 7.45 -22.59 15.19
CA VAL A 147 8.34 -21.97 16.19
C VAL A 147 9.81 -22.00 15.75
N ARG A 148 10.24 -23.06 15.08
CA ARG A 148 11.62 -23.21 14.54
C ARG A 148 12.01 -22.12 13.53
N GLU A 149 11.05 -21.41 12.95
CA GLU A 149 11.30 -20.29 12.02
C GLU A 149 11.70 -18.99 12.76
N SER A 150 11.47 -18.92 14.07
CA SER A 150 11.97 -17.82 14.90
C SER A 150 13.51 -17.85 14.96
N THR A 151 14.14 -16.67 14.88
CA THR A 151 15.59 -16.53 15.10
C THR A 151 15.92 -16.37 16.58
N SER A 152 14.93 -16.01 17.41
CA SER A 152 15.06 -15.84 18.85
C SER A 152 15.13 -17.20 19.55
N GLU A 153 16.26 -17.48 20.19
CA GLU A 153 16.44 -18.68 21.00
C GLU A 153 15.49 -18.70 22.20
N ASP A 154 15.23 -17.53 22.80
CA ASP A 154 14.33 -17.42 23.95
C ASP A 154 12.89 -17.79 23.59
N ILE A 155 12.41 -17.33 22.42
CA ILE A 155 11.09 -17.71 21.92
C ILE A 155 11.06 -19.23 21.71
N ARG A 156 12.02 -19.82 21.00
CA ARG A 156 12.05 -21.27 20.76
C ARG A 156 12.05 -22.06 22.05
N LYS A 157 12.97 -21.76 22.98
CA LYS A 157 13.06 -22.43 24.28
C LYS A 157 11.80 -22.29 25.13
N SER A 158 11.16 -21.13 25.11
CA SER A 158 9.90 -20.91 25.82
C SER A 158 8.80 -21.84 25.34
N PHE A 159 8.64 -22.01 24.02
CA PHE A 159 7.67 -22.94 23.45
C PHE A 159 8.04 -24.39 23.71
N GLU A 160 9.29 -24.78 23.53
CA GLU A 160 9.79 -26.14 23.79
C GLU A 160 9.58 -26.56 25.24
N THR A 161 9.87 -25.67 26.18
CA THR A 161 9.66 -25.93 27.61
C THR A 161 8.17 -26.06 27.95
N LYS A 162 7.34 -25.19 27.40
CA LYS A 162 5.90 -25.18 27.66
C LYS A 162 5.17 -26.38 27.03
N HIS A 163 5.71 -26.93 25.97
CA HIS A 163 5.13 -28.03 25.18
C HIS A 163 6.16 -29.17 25.03
N ALA A 164 6.70 -29.64 26.17
CA ALA A 164 7.75 -30.64 26.23
C ALA A 164 7.30 -32.05 25.74
N ASP A 165 6.02 -32.25 25.52
CA ASP A 165 5.39 -33.43 24.93
C ASP A 165 5.42 -33.42 23.39
N LEU A 166 5.79 -32.31 22.75
CA LEU A 166 5.88 -32.19 21.31
C LEU A 166 7.31 -32.26 20.80
N ALA A 167 7.47 -32.74 19.55
CA ALA A 167 8.75 -32.64 18.86
C ALA A 167 9.08 -31.18 18.54
N PRO A 168 10.24 -30.65 18.95
CA PRO A 168 10.59 -29.23 18.77
C PRO A 168 10.48 -28.72 17.33
N GLU A 169 10.77 -29.59 16.35
CA GLU A 169 10.71 -29.24 14.93
C GLU A 169 9.28 -28.99 14.42
N PHE A 170 8.27 -29.47 15.15
CA PHE A 170 6.86 -29.45 14.77
C PHE A 170 5.96 -28.76 15.81
N ILE A 171 6.49 -27.78 16.51
CA ILE A 171 5.66 -26.89 17.34
C ILE A 171 5.09 -25.79 16.46
N PHE A 172 3.76 -25.72 16.36
CA PHE A 172 3.02 -24.71 15.63
C PHE A 172 2.35 -23.78 16.65
N ALA A 173 2.88 -22.55 16.76
CA ALA A 173 2.45 -21.60 17.80
C ALA A 173 1.02 -21.07 17.58
N PHE A 174 0.59 -20.96 16.34
CA PHE A 174 -0.72 -20.42 15.94
C PHE A 174 -1.08 -20.82 14.51
N PRO A 175 -2.38 -20.76 14.11
CA PRO A 175 -2.79 -20.91 12.72
C PRO A 175 -2.15 -19.85 11.84
N ALA A 176 -1.50 -20.24 10.75
CA ALA A 176 -0.76 -19.33 9.90
C ALA A 176 -0.75 -19.80 8.43
N TYR A 177 0.08 -19.17 7.60
CA TYR A 177 0.11 -19.36 6.15
C TYR A 177 1.38 -20.11 5.71
N ASN A 178 1.41 -20.53 4.46
CA ASN A 178 2.62 -20.93 3.76
C ASN A 178 2.86 -19.97 2.59
N MET A 179 3.61 -18.90 2.84
CA MET A 179 3.90 -17.86 1.87
C MET A 179 5.41 -17.65 1.68
N ARG A 180 6.14 -18.78 1.65
CA ARG A 180 7.59 -18.75 1.47
C ARG A 180 7.94 -18.44 0.03
N ASN A 181 8.89 -17.53 -0.17
CA ASN A 181 9.47 -17.25 -1.47
C ASN A 181 10.59 -18.26 -1.78
N THR A 182 11.10 -18.26 -3.01
CA THR A 182 12.17 -19.14 -3.47
C THR A 182 13.46 -18.37 -3.75
N GLU A 183 14.61 -19.07 -3.74
CA GLU A 183 15.90 -18.48 -4.12
C GLU A 183 15.93 -18.05 -5.60
N ILE A 184 15.16 -18.71 -6.46
CA ILE A 184 15.04 -18.32 -7.88
C ILE A 184 14.50 -16.90 -7.99
N ASN A 185 13.42 -16.59 -7.27
CA ASN A 185 12.86 -15.25 -7.22
C ASN A 185 13.90 -14.23 -6.68
N ALA A 186 14.66 -14.60 -5.65
CA ALA A 186 15.68 -13.73 -5.08
C ALA A 186 16.82 -13.43 -6.09
N VAL A 187 17.24 -14.39 -6.91
CA VAL A 187 18.24 -14.17 -7.97
C VAL A 187 17.73 -13.17 -8.99
N ILE A 188 16.46 -13.31 -9.42
CA ILE A 188 15.82 -12.35 -10.34
C ILE A 188 15.79 -10.95 -9.70
N GLY A 189 15.34 -10.86 -8.43
CA GLY A 189 15.25 -9.60 -7.69
C GLY A 189 16.59 -8.89 -7.56
N ARG A 190 17.67 -9.61 -7.28
CA ARG A 190 19.03 -9.04 -7.23
C ARG A 190 19.47 -8.41 -8.56
N SER A 191 19.10 -9.02 -9.67
CA SER A 191 19.35 -8.45 -11.00
C SER A 191 18.55 -7.17 -11.24
N GLN A 192 17.28 -7.17 -10.87
CA GLN A 192 16.39 -6.00 -11.00
C GLN A 192 16.85 -4.84 -10.11
N LEU A 193 17.23 -5.13 -8.86
CA LEU A 193 17.65 -4.13 -7.87
C LEU A 193 18.84 -3.26 -8.39
N ARG A 194 19.77 -3.84 -9.17
CA ARG A 194 20.92 -3.10 -9.72
C ARG A 194 20.51 -1.95 -10.65
N ARG A 195 19.34 -2.06 -11.30
CA ARG A 195 18.83 -1.07 -12.27
C ARG A 195 17.74 -0.17 -11.68
N LEU A 196 17.29 -0.45 -10.47
CA LEU A 196 16.12 0.22 -9.88
C LEU A 196 16.29 1.74 -9.83
N ASN A 197 17.41 2.24 -9.31
CA ASN A 197 17.62 3.67 -9.15
C ASN A 197 17.67 4.41 -10.48
N GLU A 198 18.32 3.85 -11.49
CA GLU A 198 18.39 4.41 -12.83
C GLU A 198 17.01 4.44 -13.50
N ASN A 199 16.29 3.31 -13.45
CA ASN A 199 14.94 3.22 -13.98
C ASN A 199 13.99 4.21 -13.29
N ASN A 200 14.11 4.36 -11.98
CA ASN A 200 13.29 5.29 -11.20
C ASN A 200 13.56 6.75 -11.60
N LYS A 201 14.81 7.11 -11.86
CA LYS A 201 15.16 8.44 -12.37
C LYS A 201 14.46 8.72 -13.70
N VAL A 202 14.59 7.80 -14.66
CA VAL A 202 13.95 7.91 -15.98
C VAL A 202 12.43 8.02 -15.85
N ARG A 203 11.81 7.19 -15.00
CA ARG A 203 10.35 7.24 -14.76
C ARG A 203 9.89 8.57 -14.19
N SER A 204 10.65 9.13 -13.24
CA SER A 204 10.33 10.44 -12.65
C SER A 204 10.47 11.58 -13.67
N GLU A 205 11.49 11.53 -14.54
CA GLU A 205 11.67 12.48 -15.64
C GLU A 205 10.54 12.37 -16.67
N ASN A 206 10.17 11.15 -17.05
CA ASN A 206 9.06 10.87 -17.96
C ASN A 206 7.72 11.41 -17.41
N LEU A 207 7.43 11.19 -16.12
CA LEU A 207 6.19 11.69 -15.54
C LEU A 207 6.13 13.22 -15.55
N ARG A 208 7.23 13.91 -15.22
CA ARG A 208 7.28 15.38 -15.31
C ARG A 208 7.00 15.85 -16.73
N LEU A 209 7.70 15.28 -17.71
CA LEU A 209 7.49 15.59 -19.12
C LEU A 209 6.03 15.32 -19.55
N PHE A 210 5.44 14.23 -19.09
CA PHE A 210 4.04 13.90 -19.38
C PHE A 210 3.10 14.97 -18.81
N LEU A 211 3.25 15.34 -17.55
CA LEU A 211 2.40 16.33 -16.89
C LEU A 211 2.56 17.73 -17.52
N ASP A 212 3.78 18.11 -17.90
CA ASP A 212 4.08 19.40 -18.53
C ASP A 212 3.43 19.55 -19.92
N ASN A 213 3.15 18.43 -20.59
CA ASN A 213 2.49 18.42 -21.91
C ASN A 213 0.96 18.24 -21.83
N LEU A 214 0.38 18.09 -20.65
CA LEU A 214 -1.07 18.05 -20.49
C LEU A 214 -1.67 19.46 -20.42
N ASP A 215 -2.87 19.61 -20.96
CA ASP A 215 -3.66 20.84 -20.80
C ASP A 215 -4.15 20.98 -19.35
N PRO A 216 -3.64 21.93 -18.55
CA PRO A 216 -3.98 22.06 -17.14
C PRO A 216 -5.42 22.54 -16.89
N GLN A 217 -6.13 22.98 -17.92
CA GLN A 217 -7.56 23.31 -17.79
C GLN A 217 -8.44 22.05 -17.83
N ARG A 218 -7.96 21.00 -18.48
CA ARG A 218 -8.67 19.73 -18.63
C ARG A 218 -8.21 18.66 -17.67
N TYR A 219 -6.91 18.64 -17.38
CA TYR A 219 -6.27 17.59 -16.58
C TYR A 219 -5.63 18.15 -15.32
N GLN A 220 -5.59 17.37 -14.28
CA GLN A 220 -4.82 17.67 -13.10
C GLN A 220 -3.34 17.48 -13.39
N THR A 221 -2.53 18.52 -13.20
CA THR A 221 -1.07 18.49 -13.41
C THR A 221 -0.28 18.88 -12.16
N ASP A 222 -0.97 19.35 -11.12
CA ASP A 222 -0.41 19.87 -9.88
C ASP A 222 -0.23 18.82 -8.78
N PHE A 223 0.15 17.61 -9.19
CA PHE A 223 0.52 16.55 -8.24
C PHE A 223 1.77 16.92 -7.43
N ASN A 224 1.83 16.48 -6.18
CA ASN A 224 3.06 16.61 -5.39
C ASN A 224 4.04 15.50 -5.80
N LEU A 225 5.09 15.89 -6.50
CA LEU A 225 6.13 14.96 -6.99
C LEU A 225 7.34 14.87 -6.06
N GLU A 226 7.33 15.56 -4.93
CA GLU A 226 8.43 15.52 -3.98
C GLU A 226 8.61 14.10 -3.42
N GLY A 227 9.79 13.55 -3.59
CA GLY A 227 10.13 12.20 -3.16
C GLY A 227 9.37 11.09 -3.88
N SER A 228 8.54 11.39 -4.89
CA SER A 228 7.77 10.37 -5.61
C SER A 228 8.65 9.55 -6.55
N CYS A 229 8.21 8.33 -6.81
CA CYS A 229 8.85 7.39 -7.72
C CYS A 229 7.77 6.62 -8.48
N ASN A 230 7.30 7.20 -9.58
CA ASN A 230 6.07 6.77 -10.23
C ASN A 230 6.31 5.70 -11.31
N SER A 231 5.68 4.54 -11.17
CA SER A 231 5.68 3.46 -12.17
C SER A 231 4.63 3.66 -13.27
N ALA A 232 3.79 4.67 -13.15
CA ALA A 232 2.70 4.95 -14.09
C ALA A 232 2.52 6.45 -14.31
N PHE A 233 2.06 6.80 -15.50
CA PHE A 233 1.53 8.13 -15.79
C PHE A 233 0.13 8.25 -15.19
N THR A 234 -0.04 9.19 -14.28
CA THR A 234 -1.33 9.48 -13.66
C THR A 234 -2.07 10.52 -14.49
N LEU A 235 -3.25 10.18 -14.96
CA LEU A 235 -4.12 11.05 -15.74
C LEU A 235 -5.46 11.20 -15.03
N VAL A 236 -5.74 12.37 -14.47
CA VAL A 236 -7.00 12.67 -13.79
C VAL A 236 -7.63 13.90 -14.45
N LEU A 237 -8.90 13.83 -14.80
CA LEU A 237 -9.61 15.00 -15.31
C LEU A 237 -9.78 16.03 -14.18
N ARG A 238 -9.53 17.30 -14.46
CA ARG A 238 -9.63 18.37 -13.46
C ARG A 238 -11.05 18.58 -12.95
N ARG A 239 -12.06 18.31 -13.79
CA ARG A 239 -13.48 18.43 -13.46
C ARG A 239 -14.24 17.20 -13.94
N PRO A 240 -15.40 16.90 -13.34
CA PRO A 240 -16.29 15.86 -13.84
C PRO A 240 -16.76 16.22 -15.27
N ASP A 241 -16.28 15.47 -16.24
CA ASP A 241 -16.65 15.58 -17.65
C ASP A 241 -16.71 14.19 -18.28
N SER A 242 -17.92 13.65 -18.40
CA SER A 242 -18.14 12.32 -18.95
C SER A 242 -17.82 12.24 -20.45
N GLN A 243 -18.05 13.33 -21.20
CA GLN A 243 -17.76 13.36 -22.62
C GLN A 243 -16.25 13.34 -22.87
N LEU A 244 -15.49 14.16 -22.13
CA LEU A 244 -14.03 14.16 -22.22
C LEU A 244 -13.45 12.82 -21.78
N ARG A 245 -13.94 12.25 -20.65
CA ARG A 245 -13.57 10.91 -20.20
C ARG A 245 -13.72 9.86 -21.31
N ASP A 246 -14.88 9.82 -21.94
CA ASP A 246 -15.18 8.81 -22.94
C ASP A 246 -14.35 9.02 -24.22
N ASN A 247 -14.08 10.28 -24.58
CA ASN A 247 -13.15 10.63 -25.67
C ASN A 247 -11.71 10.17 -25.36
N VAL A 248 -11.24 10.36 -24.14
CA VAL A 248 -9.91 9.87 -23.69
C VAL A 248 -9.85 8.35 -23.82
N ILE A 249 -10.83 7.63 -23.28
CA ILE A 249 -10.91 6.15 -23.35
C ILE A 249 -10.86 5.68 -24.80
N ASN A 250 -11.68 6.27 -25.66
CA ASN A 250 -11.77 5.88 -27.07
C ASN A 250 -10.46 6.20 -27.83
N THR A 251 -9.81 7.30 -27.50
CA THR A 251 -8.53 7.69 -28.10
C THR A 251 -7.43 6.71 -27.70
N LEU A 252 -7.28 6.42 -26.41
CA LEU A 252 -6.29 5.46 -25.93
C LEU A 252 -6.49 4.07 -26.59
N ARG A 253 -7.71 3.57 -26.62
CA ARG A 253 -8.04 2.29 -27.28
C ARG A 253 -7.72 2.29 -28.76
N ARG A 254 -8.07 3.35 -29.49
CA ARG A 254 -7.81 3.48 -30.95
C ARG A 254 -6.32 3.43 -31.26
N HIS A 255 -5.51 3.97 -30.38
CA HIS A 255 -4.05 3.99 -30.55
C HIS A 255 -3.34 2.81 -29.89
N GLY A 256 -4.08 1.81 -29.39
CA GLY A 256 -3.50 0.62 -28.77
C GLY A 256 -2.77 0.89 -27.44
N VAL A 257 -3.08 2.01 -26.77
CA VAL A 257 -2.49 2.35 -25.48
C VAL A 257 -3.22 1.63 -24.36
N GLU A 258 -2.51 0.77 -23.66
CA GLU A 258 -3.04 0.09 -22.47
C GLU A 258 -3.19 1.07 -21.31
N PHE A 259 -4.33 1.05 -20.67
CA PHE A 259 -4.64 1.90 -19.52
C PHE A 259 -5.52 1.17 -18.53
N ARG A 260 -5.50 1.66 -17.29
CA ARG A 260 -6.43 1.25 -16.24
C ARG A 260 -7.24 2.46 -15.77
N ARG A 261 -8.48 2.23 -15.36
CA ARG A 261 -9.39 3.27 -14.84
C ARG A 261 -9.31 3.34 -13.32
N GLY A 262 -9.55 4.54 -12.79
CA GLY A 262 -9.68 4.78 -11.36
C GLY A 262 -8.35 4.79 -10.59
N THR A 263 -7.22 4.94 -11.26
CA THR A 263 -5.88 4.82 -10.69
C THR A 263 -5.64 3.44 -10.05
N SER A 264 -4.98 3.31 -8.89
CA SER A 264 -4.72 2.01 -8.27
C SER A 264 -6.00 1.28 -7.87
N GLY A 265 -5.98 -0.05 -7.90
CA GLY A 265 -7.06 -0.93 -7.44
C GLY A 265 -8.40 -0.77 -8.14
N GLY A 266 -8.46 -0.06 -9.27
CA GLY A 266 -9.71 0.23 -9.98
C GLY A 266 -10.52 1.38 -9.35
N GLY A 267 -9.90 2.21 -8.52
CA GLY A 267 -10.49 3.39 -7.88
C GLY A 267 -11.09 3.12 -6.52
N ASN A 268 -12.23 3.74 -6.24
CA ASN A 268 -12.86 3.69 -4.92
C ASN A 268 -13.32 2.28 -4.53
N GLN A 269 -12.63 1.67 -3.57
CA GLN A 269 -12.91 0.31 -3.09
C GLN A 269 -14.30 0.20 -2.43
N LEU A 270 -14.84 1.30 -1.88
CA LEU A 270 -16.18 1.32 -1.27
C LEU A 270 -17.31 1.04 -2.29
N ARG A 271 -17.00 1.12 -3.60
CA ARG A 271 -17.90 0.74 -4.68
C ARG A 271 -17.85 -0.73 -5.04
N GLN A 272 -16.88 -1.46 -4.51
CA GLN A 272 -16.71 -2.89 -4.80
C GLN A 272 -17.74 -3.74 -4.02
N PRO A 273 -18.23 -4.83 -4.62
CA PRO A 273 -19.27 -5.66 -4.02
C PRO A 273 -18.91 -6.21 -2.63
N TYR A 274 -17.63 -6.54 -2.40
CA TYR A 274 -17.19 -7.09 -1.12
C TYR A 274 -17.32 -6.10 0.03
N LEU A 275 -17.06 -4.79 -0.21
CA LEU A 275 -17.18 -3.75 0.80
C LEU A 275 -18.61 -3.23 0.97
N LYS A 276 -19.37 -3.11 -0.10
CA LYS A 276 -20.78 -2.66 -0.02
C LYS A 276 -21.60 -3.48 0.98
N LYS A 277 -21.32 -4.79 1.05
CA LYS A 277 -21.96 -5.70 2.03
C LYS A 277 -21.62 -5.37 3.49
N ILE A 278 -20.49 -4.73 3.72
CA ILE A 278 -19.96 -4.43 5.08
C ILE A 278 -20.31 -3.00 5.49
N VAL A 279 -20.13 -2.02 4.58
CA VAL A 279 -20.24 -0.59 4.89
C VAL A 279 -21.51 0.06 4.36
N GLY A 280 -22.31 -0.64 3.56
CA GLY A 280 -23.55 -0.17 2.92
C GLY A 280 -23.33 0.49 1.55
N GLU A 281 -24.40 0.53 0.76
CA GLU A 281 -24.39 0.99 -0.64
C GLU A 281 -24.02 2.48 -0.79
N SER A 282 -24.38 3.32 0.18
CA SER A 282 -24.15 4.77 0.13
C SER A 282 -22.80 5.23 0.65
N ALA A 283 -21.96 4.31 1.16
CA ALA A 283 -20.70 4.67 1.83
C ALA A 283 -19.76 5.47 0.91
N ALA A 284 -19.68 5.11 -0.37
CA ALA A 284 -18.78 5.76 -1.34
C ALA A 284 -19.04 7.26 -1.50
N ALA A 285 -20.29 7.71 -1.39
CA ALA A 285 -20.66 9.11 -1.59
C ALA A 285 -20.07 10.07 -0.52
N ARG A 286 -19.58 9.56 0.58
CA ARG A 286 -18.94 10.36 1.64
C ARG A 286 -17.50 10.78 1.32
N TYR A 287 -16.91 10.25 0.25
CA TYR A 287 -15.51 10.42 -0.12
C TYR A 287 -15.41 10.97 -1.54
N PRO A 288 -15.68 12.28 -1.74
CA PRO A 288 -15.82 12.89 -3.06
C PRO A 288 -14.52 12.89 -3.88
N ASN A 289 -13.34 13.01 -3.24
CA ASN A 289 -12.08 13.03 -3.96
C ASN A 289 -11.74 11.65 -4.57
N VAL A 290 -11.88 10.60 -3.78
CA VAL A 290 -11.67 9.24 -4.32
C VAL A 290 -12.74 8.88 -5.34
N ASP A 291 -13.97 9.36 -5.20
CA ASP A 291 -15.02 9.16 -6.20
C ASP A 291 -14.72 9.90 -7.51
N HIS A 292 -14.17 11.10 -7.43
CA HIS A 292 -13.71 11.82 -8.61
C HIS A 292 -12.63 11.01 -9.37
N VAL A 293 -11.62 10.52 -8.65
CA VAL A 293 -10.57 9.67 -9.23
C VAL A 293 -11.14 8.36 -9.80
N HIS A 294 -12.12 7.74 -9.13
CA HIS A 294 -12.78 6.52 -9.61
C HIS A 294 -13.41 6.70 -10.99
N PHE A 295 -14.10 7.81 -11.21
CA PHE A 295 -14.82 8.05 -12.46
C PHE A 295 -13.99 8.73 -13.53
N PHE A 296 -13.03 9.55 -13.14
CA PHE A 296 -12.31 10.47 -14.03
C PHE A 296 -10.77 10.30 -13.95
N GLY A 297 -10.29 9.30 -13.22
CA GLY A 297 -8.88 8.95 -13.13
C GLY A 297 -8.52 7.75 -14.01
N PHE A 298 -7.28 7.76 -14.50
CA PHE A 298 -6.65 6.69 -15.29
C PHE A 298 -5.18 6.59 -14.93
N TYR A 299 -4.58 5.47 -15.25
CA TYR A 299 -3.14 5.38 -15.33
C TYR A 299 -2.68 4.57 -16.53
N ILE A 300 -1.49 4.91 -17.02
CA ILE A 300 -0.80 4.32 -18.16
C ILE A 300 0.59 3.92 -17.68
N GLY A 301 1.13 2.77 -18.11
CA GLY A 301 2.46 2.33 -17.69
C GLY A 301 3.55 3.33 -18.09
N ASN A 302 4.49 3.55 -17.18
CA ASN A 302 5.68 4.40 -17.37
C ASN A 302 6.91 3.50 -17.44
N TYR A 303 7.35 3.19 -18.65
CA TYR A 303 8.45 2.26 -18.94
C TYR A 303 9.71 2.98 -19.38
#